data_1cb042f3a195563487bcda88b4a7c84a
#
_entry.id   1cb042f3a195563487bcda88b4a7c84a
#
_cell.length_a   1.000
_cell.length_b   1.000
_cell.length_c   1.000
_cell.angle_alpha   90.00
_cell.angle_beta   90.00
_cell.angle_gamma   90.00
#
_symmetry.space_group_name_H-M   'P 1'
#
loop_
_entity.id
_entity.type
_entity.pdbx_description
1 polymer ?
#
loop_
_entity_poly.entity_id
_entity_poly.type
_entity_poly.pdbx_seq_one_letter_code
_entity_poly.pdbx_strand_id
1 'polypeptide(L)' 'MDNTVTRIERRSDGSYIVTVNGKNFECEDTQAMLNFLEKVGGGKV' A
#
# COMPACT_ATOMS: atom_id res chain seq x y z
N MET A 1 5.80 -17.10 1.35
CA MET A 1 5.99 -16.07 0.43
C MET A 1 5.74 -14.77 1.09
N ASP A 2 6.64 -13.89 0.97
CA ASP A 2 6.53 -12.61 1.63
C ASP A 2 5.84 -11.57 0.79
N ASN A 3 4.96 -10.83 1.40
CA ASN A 3 4.33 -9.72 0.73
C ASN A 3 5.12 -8.50 1.15
N THR A 4 6.01 -8.07 0.29
CA THR A 4 6.89 -6.97 0.62
C THR A 4 6.47 -5.72 -0.11
N VAL A 5 6.24 -4.66 0.64
CA VAL A 5 5.91 -3.38 0.05
C VAL A 5 7.21 -2.79 -0.46
N THR A 6 7.29 -2.62 -1.77
CA THR A 6 8.49 -2.12 -2.40
C THR A 6 8.49 -0.60 -2.52
N ARG A 7 7.32 -0.01 -2.70
CA ARG A 7 7.26 1.41 -2.93
C ARG A 7 5.90 1.96 -2.58
N ILE A 8 5.86 3.18 -2.06
CA ILE A 8 4.61 3.88 -1.81
C ILE A 8 4.78 5.25 -2.42
N GLU A 9 3.88 5.64 -3.31
CA GLU A 9 3.96 6.91 -3.96
C GLU A 9 2.69 7.68 -3.70
N ARG A 10 2.82 8.96 -3.34
CA ARG A 10 1.67 9.79 -3.10
C ARG A 10 1.36 10.57 -4.36
N ARG A 11 0.12 10.59 -4.76
CA ARG A 11 -0.29 11.31 -5.95
C ARG A 11 -0.81 12.68 -5.57
N SER A 12 -0.87 13.56 -6.54
CA SER A 12 -1.26 14.93 -6.27
C SER A 12 -2.73 15.07 -5.90
N ASP A 13 -3.54 14.09 -6.24
CA ASP A 13 -4.96 14.17 -5.91
C ASP A 13 -5.27 13.56 -4.55
N GLY A 14 -4.25 13.19 -3.79
CA GLY A 14 -4.47 12.66 -2.46
C GLY A 14 -4.50 11.15 -2.38
N SER A 15 -4.41 10.49 -3.51
CA SER A 15 -4.41 9.04 -3.50
C SER A 15 -2.98 8.53 -3.39
N TYR A 16 -2.84 7.23 -3.19
CA TYR A 16 -1.53 6.62 -3.06
C TYR A 16 -1.43 5.40 -3.95
N ILE A 17 -0.23 5.13 -4.42
CA ILE A 17 0.04 3.93 -5.18
C ILE A 17 1.01 3.10 -4.36
N VAL A 18 0.61 1.90 -4.03
CA VAL A 18 1.44 1.00 -3.24
C VAL A 18 1.86 -0.16 -4.14
N THR A 19 3.15 -0.39 -4.23
CA THR A 19 3.68 -1.47 -5.05
C THR A 19 4.05 -2.64 -4.14
N VAL A 20 3.43 -3.78 -4.39
CA VAL A 20 3.68 -4.96 -3.58
C VAL A 20 4.00 -6.11 -4.52
N ASN A 21 5.17 -6.69 -4.35
CA ASN A 21 5.60 -7.81 -5.19
C ASN A 21 5.50 -7.51 -6.68
N GLY A 22 5.81 -6.27 -7.04
CA GLY A 22 5.80 -5.88 -8.44
C GLY A 22 4.44 -5.48 -8.98
N LYS A 23 3.41 -5.47 -8.14
CA LYS A 23 2.09 -5.08 -8.59
C LYS A 23 1.73 -3.76 -7.95
N ASN A 24 1.07 -2.90 -8.71
CA ASN A 24 0.67 -1.58 -8.22
C ASN A 24 -0.77 -1.61 -7.78
N PHE A 25 -1.02 -1.07 -6.58
CA PHE A 25 -2.37 -1.00 -6.04
C PHE A 25 -2.67 0.45 -5.70
N GLU A 26 -3.82 0.92 -6.11
CA GLU A 26 -4.20 2.30 -5.85
C GLU A 26 -5.10 2.40 -4.64
N CYS A 27 -4.76 3.31 -3.72
CA CYS A 27 -5.56 3.55 -2.53
C CYS A 27 -6.08 4.96 -2.60
N GLU A 28 -7.37 5.14 -2.39
CA GLU A 28 -7.99 6.44 -2.59
C GLU A 28 -7.61 7.51 -1.57
N ASP A 29 -7.20 7.12 -0.39
CA ASP A 29 -6.78 8.09 0.60
C ASP A 29 -5.84 7.42 1.60
N THR A 30 -5.41 8.18 2.59
CA THR A 30 -4.45 7.68 3.57
C THR A 30 -5.03 6.53 4.38
N GLN A 31 -6.30 6.63 4.74
CA GLN A 31 -6.91 5.59 5.55
C GLN A 31 -6.95 4.26 4.78
N ALA A 32 -7.30 4.34 3.50
CA ALA A 32 -7.34 3.15 2.67
C ALA A 32 -5.95 2.57 2.52
N MET A 33 -4.94 3.42 2.39
CA MET A 33 -3.57 2.96 2.27
C MET A 33 -3.14 2.25 3.55
N LEU A 34 -3.45 2.81 4.70
CA LEU A 34 -3.05 2.19 5.96
C LEU A 34 -3.74 0.85 6.15
N ASN A 35 -5.01 0.75 5.78
CA ASN A 35 -5.73 -0.50 5.86
C ASN A 35 -5.12 -1.55 4.94
N PHE A 36 -4.72 -1.11 3.75
CA PHE A 36 -4.12 -2.01 2.79
C PHE A 36 -2.78 -2.52 3.30
N LEU A 37 -1.97 -1.64 3.85
CA LEU A 37 -0.66 -2.03 4.37
C LEU A 37 -0.81 -3.01 5.53
N GLU A 38 -1.83 -2.83 6.32
CA GLU A 38 -2.06 -3.70 7.43
C GLU A 38 -2.36 -5.11 6.96
N LYS A 39 -3.14 -5.23 5.90
CA LYS A 39 -3.47 -6.52 5.35
C LYS A 39 -2.24 -7.17 4.74
N VAL A 40 -1.48 -6.41 3.96
CA VAL A 40 -0.33 -6.93 3.27
C VAL A 40 0.77 -7.29 4.23
N GLY A 41 1.01 -6.44 5.19
CA GLY A 41 2.08 -6.67 6.13
C GLY A 41 1.75 -7.68 7.18
N GLY A 42 0.55 -8.22 7.15
CA GLY A 42 0.18 -9.20 8.12
C GLY A 42 -0.26 -8.61 9.41
N GLY A 43 -0.34 -7.33 9.47
CA GLY A 43 -0.78 -6.67 10.64
C GLY A 43 -0.10 -7.13 11.89
N LYS A 44 1.09 -7.63 11.76
CA LYS A 44 1.65 -8.12 12.86
C LYS A 44 2.61 -7.31 13.39
N VAL A 45 2.76 -7.39 14.45
CA VAL A 45 3.73 -6.58 14.97
C VAL A 45 4.63 -7.22 15.77
#